data_fd0dae065064d0a1834c0f3462b28625
#
_entry.id   fd0dae065064d0a1834c0f3462b28625
#
_cell.length_a   1.000
_cell.length_b   1.000
_cell.length_c   1.000
_cell.angle_alpha   90.00
_cell.angle_beta   90.00
_cell.angle_gamma   90.00
#
_symmetry.space_group_name_H-M   'P 1'
#
loop_
_entity.id
_entity.type
_entity.pdbx_description
1 polymer ?
#
loop_
_entity_poly.entity_id
_entity_poly.type
_entity_poly.pdbx_seq_one_letter_code
_entity_poly.pdbx_strand_id
1 'polypeptide(L)'
;MNRIGLLILFMLWTAVLPWRSYGQSEPANAADSSKQESIMEKWHGIVTFQWQGLTWIGQPQWGITHPQRPVWYDSEMVFVDDSNCVVVDLHENRREIKHSNTILVRRWETGYCRTVEEFKYGTFEWEARMPYGTNLWPALWLASDSAWPPEIDCVEGWSNNNPRYNKGLFFKNMRPTMHWMEKGERRAEHRYNIRRGWINKMDEYTTYKVVWTPEYVDIFYNDNLVKRFDNPYLLEQLNQPGLKMHPIMSMNVQSRFDDKDYKTYREAQKPFSIKSFKYVPWTKP
;
A
#
# COMPACT_ATOMS: atom_id res chain seq x y z
N MET A 1 -40.99 41.26 -10.21
CA MET A 1 -39.54 41.58 -10.33
C MET A 1 -38.77 40.30 -10.40
N ASN A 2 -38.42 39.93 -11.64
CA ASN A 2 -37.75 38.68 -11.96
C ASN A 2 -36.25 38.77 -11.63
N ARG A 3 -35.70 37.79 -10.92
CA ARG A 3 -34.25 37.55 -10.86
C ARG A 3 -33.95 36.23 -11.55
N ILE A 4 -33.37 36.35 -12.71
CA ILE A 4 -32.83 35.27 -13.54
C ILE A 4 -31.49 34.85 -12.91
N GLY A 5 -31.40 33.60 -12.45
CA GLY A 5 -30.18 32.98 -12.00
C GLY A 5 -29.40 32.42 -13.21
N LEU A 6 -28.20 32.92 -13.41
CA LEU A 6 -27.28 32.51 -14.45
C LEU A 6 -26.61 31.17 -14.05
N LEU A 7 -26.96 30.09 -14.75
CA LEU A 7 -26.28 28.80 -14.64
C LEU A 7 -24.99 28.86 -15.48
N ILE A 8 -23.84 28.87 -14.84
CA ILE A 8 -22.56 28.74 -15.52
C ILE A 8 -22.24 27.24 -15.64
N LEU A 9 -22.37 26.74 -16.87
CA LEU A 9 -21.96 25.40 -17.26
C LEU A 9 -20.42 25.36 -17.39
N PHE A 10 -19.73 24.74 -16.47
CA PHE A 10 -18.31 24.39 -16.65
C PHE A 10 -18.21 23.15 -17.53
N MET A 11 -17.88 23.34 -18.80
CA MET A 11 -17.42 22.24 -19.65
C MET A 11 -16.00 21.85 -19.26
N LEU A 12 -15.88 20.71 -18.61
CA LEU A 12 -14.60 20.02 -18.43
C LEU A 12 -14.21 19.37 -19.76
N TRP A 13 -13.21 19.92 -20.40
CA TRP A 13 -12.50 19.26 -21.51
C TRP A 13 -11.64 18.14 -20.92
N THR A 14 -12.12 16.91 -21.00
CA THR A 14 -11.29 15.72 -20.80
C THR A 14 -10.58 15.43 -22.11
N ALA A 15 -9.29 15.73 -22.18
CA ALA A 15 -8.44 15.27 -23.26
C ALA A 15 -8.24 13.74 -23.10
N VAL A 16 -9.03 12.97 -23.84
CA VAL A 16 -8.83 11.54 -24.00
C VAL A 16 -7.66 11.34 -24.96
N LEU A 17 -6.48 11.03 -24.40
CA LEU A 17 -5.37 10.55 -25.21
C LEU A 17 -5.63 9.10 -25.62
N PRO A 18 -5.40 8.72 -26.89
CA PRO A 18 -5.69 7.36 -27.35
C PRO A 18 -4.68 6.37 -26.74
N TRP A 19 -5.21 5.36 -26.06
CA TRP A 19 -4.46 4.18 -25.64
C TRP A 19 -3.92 3.44 -26.88
N ARG A 20 -2.61 3.38 -27.01
CA ARG A 20 -1.99 2.43 -27.94
C ARG A 20 -2.10 1.03 -27.32
N SER A 21 -2.84 0.15 -28.00
CA SER A 21 -2.87 -1.29 -27.72
C SER A 21 -1.46 -1.86 -27.91
N TYR A 22 -0.84 -2.32 -26.82
CA TYR A 22 0.35 -3.17 -26.89
C TYR A 22 -0.08 -4.55 -27.38
N GLY A 23 0.56 -5.00 -28.44
CA GLY A 23 0.31 -6.27 -29.10
C GLY A 23 0.53 -7.45 -28.14
N GLN A 24 -0.28 -8.48 -28.35
CA GLN A 24 -0.13 -9.80 -27.72
C GLN A 24 1.26 -10.36 -28.08
N SER A 25 2.11 -10.55 -27.07
CA SER A 25 3.33 -11.33 -27.20
C SER A 25 3.00 -12.82 -27.04
N GLU A 26 3.47 -13.62 -27.97
CA GLU A 26 3.42 -15.10 -27.95
C GLU A 26 4.06 -15.66 -26.67
N PRO A 27 3.68 -16.87 -26.19
CA PRO A 27 4.27 -17.46 -24.99
C PRO A 27 5.73 -17.79 -25.24
N ALA A 28 6.61 -17.10 -24.54
CA ALA A 28 8.03 -17.40 -24.52
C ALA A 28 8.28 -18.75 -23.85
N ASN A 29 9.07 -19.58 -24.51
CA ASN A 29 9.59 -20.85 -24.04
C ASN A 29 10.21 -20.75 -22.64
N ALA A 30 10.01 -21.81 -21.85
CA ALA A 30 10.66 -22.00 -20.55
C ALA A 30 12.18 -21.97 -20.71
N ALA A 31 12.80 -20.87 -20.31
CA ALA A 31 14.24 -20.71 -20.17
C ALA A 31 14.54 -20.05 -18.84
N ASP A 32 15.26 -20.79 -18.03
CA ASP A 32 16.15 -20.38 -16.92
C ASP A 32 15.68 -19.24 -15.99
N SER A 33 15.14 -19.60 -14.82
CA SER A 33 14.62 -18.72 -13.79
C SER A 33 15.71 -18.05 -12.92
N SER A 34 16.93 -17.89 -13.40
CA SER A 34 18.02 -17.24 -12.67
C SER A 34 18.29 -15.85 -13.22
N LYS A 35 17.88 -14.82 -12.47
CA LYS A 35 18.11 -13.39 -12.68
C LYS A 35 17.19 -12.70 -13.68
N GLN A 36 15.96 -12.48 -13.30
CA GLN A 36 15.19 -11.40 -13.90
C GLN A 36 15.66 -10.09 -13.23
N GLU A 37 16.59 -9.39 -13.87
CA GLU A 37 17.00 -8.05 -13.44
C GLU A 37 15.76 -7.13 -13.51
N SER A 38 15.43 -6.48 -12.40
CA SER A 38 14.37 -5.49 -12.36
C SER A 38 14.81 -4.26 -13.14
N ILE A 39 14.14 -3.97 -14.24
CA ILE A 39 14.39 -2.77 -15.03
C ILE A 39 13.59 -1.64 -14.40
N MET A 40 14.27 -0.66 -13.82
CA MET A 40 13.64 0.58 -13.35
C MET A 40 13.59 1.59 -14.48
N GLU A 41 12.39 1.99 -14.87
CA GLU A 41 12.17 3.02 -15.89
C GLU A 41 11.53 4.26 -15.26
N LYS A 42 12.01 5.47 -15.65
CA LYS A 42 11.36 6.75 -15.28
C LYS A 42 10.37 7.14 -16.37
N TRP A 43 9.09 7.12 -16.05
CA TRP A 43 8.02 7.59 -16.92
C TRP A 43 7.43 8.87 -16.34
N HIS A 44 7.57 10.01 -17.05
CA HIS A 44 7.16 11.34 -16.58
C HIS A 44 7.70 11.73 -15.18
N GLY A 45 8.91 11.27 -14.84
CA GLY A 45 9.51 11.52 -13.53
C GLY A 45 9.04 10.59 -12.42
N ILE A 46 8.16 9.61 -12.73
CA ILE A 46 7.72 8.57 -11.81
C ILE A 46 8.49 7.30 -12.11
N VAL A 47 9.01 6.66 -11.08
CA VAL A 47 9.71 5.38 -11.22
C VAL A 47 8.68 4.26 -11.40
N THR A 48 8.88 3.47 -12.45
CA THR A 48 8.18 2.20 -12.67
C THR A 48 9.20 1.07 -12.71
N PHE A 49 8.84 -0.10 -12.26
CA PHE A 49 9.72 -1.27 -12.30
C PHE A 49 8.91 -2.57 -12.46
N GLN A 50 9.56 -3.57 -13.06
CA GLN A 50 9.01 -4.93 -13.16
C GLN A 50 9.50 -5.74 -11.96
N TRP A 51 8.58 -6.35 -11.23
CA TRP A 51 8.92 -7.19 -10.11
C TRP A 51 7.84 -8.25 -9.87
N GLN A 52 8.26 -9.52 -9.69
CA GLN A 52 7.36 -10.67 -9.51
C GLN A 52 6.30 -10.81 -10.62
N GLY A 53 6.68 -10.48 -11.88
CA GLY A 53 5.81 -10.59 -13.04
C GLY A 53 4.76 -9.49 -13.18
N LEU A 54 4.81 -8.44 -12.37
CA LEU A 54 3.89 -7.31 -12.37
C LEU A 54 4.63 -5.99 -12.58
N THR A 55 3.91 -5.00 -13.11
CA THR A 55 4.39 -3.63 -13.25
C THR A 55 4.04 -2.82 -12.01
N TRP A 56 5.04 -2.24 -11.35
CA TRP A 56 4.88 -1.40 -10.17
C TRP A 56 5.17 0.05 -10.49
N ILE A 57 4.41 0.96 -9.89
CA ILE A 57 4.55 2.40 -10.04
C ILE A 57 4.68 3.08 -8.68
N GLY A 58 5.71 3.92 -8.55
CA GLY A 58 6.08 4.58 -7.29
C GLY A 58 5.32 5.86 -7.00
N GLN A 59 4.00 5.92 -7.27
CA GLN A 59 3.20 7.11 -7.00
C GLN A 59 1.80 6.78 -6.53
N PRO A 60 1.33 7.40 -5.42
CA PRO A 60 -0.06 7.33 -5.01
C PRO A 60 -1.00 8.02 -6.02
N GLN A 61 -2.20 7.49 -6.21
CA GLN A 61 -3.23 8.07 -7.08
C GLN A 61 -3.73 9.45 -6.61
N TRP A 62 -3.57 9.77 -5.34
CA TRP A 62 -3.95 11.09 -4.77
C TRP A 62 -2.83 12.14 -4.80
N GLY A 63 -1.70 11.84 -5.45
CA GLY A 63 -0.53 12.72 -5.54
C GLY A 63 0.53 12.44 -4.47
N ILE A 64 1.56 13.30 -4.43
CA ILE A 64 2.77 13.05 -3.64
C ILE A 64 2.64 13.30 -2.14
N THR A 65 1.50 13.80 -1.66
CA THR A 65 1.25 13.98 -0.21
C THR A 65 -0.23 13.97 0.08
N HIS A 66 -0.57 13.70 1.33
CA HIS A 66 -1.93 13.81 1.87
C HIS A 66 -1.95 14.82 3.02
N PRO A 67 -3.00 15.66 3.18
CA PRO A 67 -3.05 16.70 4.23
C PRO A 67 -2.78 16.20 5.64
N GLN A 68 -3.26 15.01 5.95
CA GLN A 68 -3.17 14.39 7.28
C GLN A 68 -1.89 13.56 7.49
N ARG A 69 -1.01 13.44 6.50
CA ARG A 69 0.22 12.65 6.61
C ARG A 69 1.42 13.57 6.76
N PRO A 70 2.33 13.30 7.70
CA PRO A 70 3.51 14.14 7.91
C PRO A 70 4.62 13.88 6.89
N VAL A 71 4.35 13.10 5.86
CA VAL A 71 5.29 12.68 4.82
C VAL A 71 4.92 13.22 3.45
N TRP A 72 5.87 13.18 2.52
CA TRP A 72 5.65 13.21 1.10
C TRP A 72 6.28 11.98 0.45
N TYR A 73 5.70 11.54 -0.68
CA TYR A 73 6.12 10.33 -1.37
C TYR A 73 7.02 10.69 -2.54
N ASP A 74 8.17 10.03 -2.61
CA ASP A 74 9.04 10.04 -3.76
C ASP A 74 9.19 8.63 -4.31
N SER A 75 9.09 8.50 -5.61
CA SER A 75 9.23 7.21 -6.27
C SER A 75 10.65 6.63 -6.15
N GLU A 76 11.67 7.47 -5.91
CA GLU A 76 13.05 7.02 -5.68
C GLU A 76 13.25 6.40 -4.30
N MET A 77 12.29 6.59 -3.37
CA MET A 77 12.29 5.91 -2.07
C MET A 77 11.74 4.48 -2.14
N VAL A 78 11.42 4.00 -3.34
CA VAL A 78 11.08 2.59 -3.59
C VAL A 78 12.04 2.05 -4.64
N PHE A 79 12.76 1.01 -4.32
CA PHE A 79 13.73 0.39 -5.23
C PHE A 79 13.84 -1.11 -4.99
N VAL A 80 14.40 -1.83 -5.96
CA VAL A 80 14.71 -3.25 -5.82
C VAL A 80 16.19 -3.36 -5.47
N ASP A 81 16.48 -4.04 -4.37
CA ASP A 81 17.86 -4.25 -3.91
C ASP A 81 18.55 -5.44 -4.62
N ASP A 82 19.85 -5.62 -4.35
CA ASP A 82 20.66 -6.70 -4.93
C ASP A 82 20.14 -8.11 -4.59
N SER A 83 19.29 -8.24 -3.58
CA SER A 83 18.63 -9.49 -3.19
C SER A 83 17.29 -9.69 -3.87
N ASN A 84 16.95 -8.83 -4.85
CA ASN A 84 15.65 -8.79 -5.53
C ASN A 84 14.46 -8.55 -4.58
N CYS A 85 14.67 -7.83 -3.48
CA CYS A 85 13.62 -7.39 -2.59
C CYS A 85 13.19 -5.96 -2.94
N VAL A 86 11.89 -5.66 -2.90
CA VAL A 86 11.43 -4.27 -2.92
C VAL A 86 11.71 -3.65 -1.56
N VAL A 87 12.39 -2.53 -1.55
CA VAL A 87 12.69 -1.74 -0.36
C VAL A 87 11.88 -0.45 -0.42
N VAL A 88 11.21 -0.13 0.69
CA VAL A 88 10.56 1.16 0.92
C VAL A 88 11.34 1.88 2.02
N ASP A 89 12.02 2.95 1.66
CA ASP A 89 12.91 3.68 2.56
C ASP A 89 12.28 4.99 3.06
N LEU A 90 12.96 5.64 3.98
CA LEU A 90 12.58 6.90 4.61
C LEU A 90 13.80 7.78 4.79
N HIS A 91 13.70 9.03 4.30
CA HIS A 91 14.75 10.03 4.44
C HIS A 91 14.23 11.32 5.07
N GLU A 92 15.13 12.11 5.60
CA GLU A 92 14.85 13.50 5.92
C GLU A 92 15.08 14.35 4.68
N ASN A 93 13.99 14.86 4.12
CA ASN A 93 14.05 15.77 2.98
C ASN A 93 12.87 16.74 3.06
N ARG A 94 13.14 17.95 3.56
CA ARG A 94 12.11 18.96 3.75
C ARG A 94 11.64 19.52 2.41
N ARG A 95 10.33 19.49 2.18
CA ARG A 95 9.71 19.99 0.96
C ARG A 95 8.45 20.81 1.26
N GLU A 96 8.27 21.87 0.50
CA GLU A 96 7.01 22.62 0.39
C GLU A 96 6.20 22.08 -0.79
N ILE A 97 4.97 21.68 -0.52
CA ILE A 97 4.11 21.03 -1.49
C ILE A 97 2.80 21.81 -1.57
N LYS A 98 2.46 22.29 -2.77
CA LYS A 98 1.17 22.90 -3.03
C LYS A 98 0.10 21.80 -3.04
N HIS A 99 -0.86 21.90 -2.14
CA HIS A 99 -1.99 21.01 -2.06
C HIS A 99 -3.28 21.83 -2.03
N SER A 100 -4.03 21.80 -3.12
CA SER A 100 -5.18 22.71 -3.32
C SER A 100 -4.75 24.18 -3.14
N ASN A 101 -5.35 24.90 -2.21
CA ASN A 101 -5.05 26.32 -1.90
C ASN A 101 -4.08 26.50 -0.73
N THR A 102 -3.44 25.41 -0.26
CA THR A 102 -2.56 25.42 0.91
C THR A 102 -1.16 24.94 0.53
N ILE A 103 -0.14 25.52 1.17
CA ILE A 103 1.22 25.01 1.12
C ILE A 103 1.42 24.12 2.34
N LEU A 104 1.75 22.86 2.09
CA LEU A 104 2.06 21.89 3.13
C LEU A 104 3.58 21.74 3.22
N VAL A 105 4.14 21.93 4.41
CA VAL A 105 5.55 21.66 4.67
C VAL A 105 5.66 20.24 5.18
N ARG A 106 6.41 19.39 4.46
CA ARG A 106 6.70 18.01 4.82
C ARG A 106 8.19 17.85 5.03
N ARG A 107 8.55 17.18 6.11
CA ARG A 107 9.96 16.97 6.46
C ARG A 107 10.46 15.60 6.01
N TRP A 108 9.58 14.61 6.01
CA TRP A 108 9.93 13.23 5.80
C TRP A 108 9.53 12.80 4.39
N GLU A 109 10.48 12.27 3.68
CA GLU A 109 10.35 11.66 2.37
C GLU A 109 10.29 10.16 2.52
N THR A 110 9.36 9.49 1.83
CA THR A 110 9.19 8.05 1.93
C THR A 110 8.64 7.45 0.65
N GLY A 111 8.65 6.12 0.58
CA GLY A 111 8.20 5.37 -0.57
C GLY A 111 6.75 4.92 -0.50
N TYR A 112 6.18 4.81 -1.68
CA TYR A 112 4.89 4.20 -1.96
C TYR A 112 4.99 3.51 -3.33
N CYS A 113 4.53 2.28 -3.46
CA CYS A 113 4.32 1.70 -4.78
C CYS A 113 3.05 0.85 -4.82
N ARG A 114 2.48 0.77 -6.00
CA ARG A 114 1.32 -0.06 -6.30
C ARG A 114 1.50 -0.74 -7.66
N THR A 115 0.76 -1.79 -7.90
CA THR A 115 0.71 -2.37 -9.24
C THR A 115 -0.02 -1.46 -10.23
N VAL A 116 0.36 -1.54 -11.50
CA VAL A 116 -0.44 -0.97 -12.61
C VAL A 116 -1.66 -1.85 -12.87
N GLU A 117 -1.48 -3.14 -12.73
CA GLU A 117 -2.54 -4.14 -12.85
C GLU A 117 -3.52 -4.03 -11.67
N GLU A 118 -4.79 -4.24 -11.97
CA GLU A 118 -5.88 -4.25 -11.00
C GLU A 118 -6.47 -5.65 -10.86
N PHE A 119 -6.83 -6.01 -9.65
CA PHE A 119 -7.32 -7.34 -9.29
C PHE A 119 -8.68 -7.28 -8.60
N LYS A 120 -9.47 -8.33 -8.78
CA LYS A 120 -10.70 -8.55 -8.04
C LYS A 120 -10.75 -10.00 -7.60
N TYR A 121 -10.96 -10.20 -6.31
CA TYR A 121 -10.95 -11.50 -5.64
C TYR A 121 -9.65 -12.29 -5.83
N GLY A 122 -9.30 -13.09 -4.90
CA GLY A 122 -8.12 -13.94 -4.96
C GLY A 122 -7.33 -13.94 -3.66
N THR A 123 -6.18 -14.58 -3.73
CA THR A 123 -5.19 -14.59 -2.66
C THR A 123 -4.06 -13.65 -3.02
N PHE A 124 -3.79 -12.70 -2.15
CA PHE A 124 -2.67 -11.75 -2.23
C PHE A 124 -1.73 -12.07 -1.08
N GLU A 125 -0.50 -12.37 -1.38
CA GLU A 125 0.47 -12.82 -0.38
C GLU A 125 1.77 -12.06 -0.52
N TRP A 126 2.23 -11.44 0.57
CA TRP A 126 3.53 -10.78 0.67
C TRP A 126 4.39 -11.52 1.69
N GLU A 127 5.66 -11.73 1.38
CA GLU A 127 6.68 -12.09 2.35
C GLU A 127 7.50 -10.83 2.66
N ALA A 128 7.28 -10.24 3.84
CA ALA A 128 7.84 -8.93 4.17
C ALA A 128 8.45 -8.88 5.57
N ARG A 129 9.49 -8.05 5.70
CA ARG A 129 10.13 -7.67 6.96
C ARG A 129 9.81 -6.21 7.24
N MET A 130 9.13 -5.96 8.36
CA MET A 130 8.76 -4.61 8.78
C MET A 130 10.00 -3.77 9.15
N PRO A 131 9.96 -2.43 8.96
CA PRO A 131 11.08 -1.57 9.28
C PRO A 131 11.34 -1.54 10.79
N TYR A 132 12.60 -1.40 11.17
CA TYR A 132 13.00 -1.31 12.56
C TYR A 132 13.00 0.16 13.02
N GLY A 133 12.15 0.50 13.95
CA GLY A 133 12.06 1.86 14.52
C GLY A 133 10.80 2.08 15.33
N THR A 134 10.64 3.28 15.85
CA THR A 134 9.43 3.75 16.53
C THR A 134 8.67 4.72 15.64
N ASN A 135 7.38 4.85 15.87
CA ASN A 135 6.50 5.78 15.17
C ASN A 135 6.50 5.66 13.63
N LEU A 136 7.00 4.54 13.09
CA LEU A 136 6.85 4.17 11.69
C LEU A 136 5.46 3.57 11.45
N TRP A 137 5.00 3.67 10.22
CA TRP A 137 3.70 3.14 9.80
C TRP A 137 3.81 2.49 8.40
N PRO A 138 4.46 1.31 8.31
CA PRO A 138 4.45 0.49 7.11
C PRO A 138 3.07 -0.15 6.91
N ALA A 139 2.68 -0.36 5.65
CA ALA A 139 1.44 -1.02 5.28
C ALA A 139 1.57 -1.86 4.01
N LEU A 140 0.87 -3.00 4.01
CA LEU A 140 0.58 -3.85 2.86
C LEU A 140 -0.95 -3.89 2.71
N TRP A 141 -1.47 -3.39 1.60
CA TRP A 141 -2.89 -3.10 1.48
C TRP A 141 -3.40 -3.12 0.04
N LEU A 142 -4.72 -3.08 -0.11
CA LEU A 142 -5.42 -3.04 -1.39
C LEU A 142 -6.35 -1.84 -1.43
N ALA A 143 -6.30 -1.05 -2.49
CA ALA A 143 -7.23 0.04 -2.74
C ALA A 143 -7.55 0.20 -4.21
N SER A 144 -8.66 0.83 -4.52
CA SER A 144 -9.12 1.12 -5.87
C SER A 144 -8.85 2.58 -6.24
N ASP A 145 -8.58 2.83 -7.52
CA ASP A 145 -8.54 4.18 -8.07
C ASP A 145 -9.95 4.77 -8.29
N SER A 146 -10.96 3.91 -8.40
CA SER A 146 -12.34 4.32 -8.73
C SER A 146 -13.18 4.73 -7.52
N ALA A 147 -12.84 4.25 -6.31
CA ALA A 147 -13.61 4.52 -5.09
C ALA A 147 -12.75 4.36 -3.84
N TRP A 148 -12.97 5.23 -2.86
CA TRP A 148 -12.47 5.08 -1.50
C TRP A 148 -13.48 5.61 -0.47
N PRO A 149 -13.87 4.84 0.56
CA PRO A 149 -13.67 3.39 0.68
C PRO A 149 -14.38 2.62 -0.44
N PRO A 150 -14.18 1.28 -0.59
CA PRO A 150 -13.59 0.34 0.36
C PRO A 150 -12.05 0.25 0.27
N GLU A 151 -11.40 -0.24 1.38
CA GLU A 151 -9.96 -0.50 1.48
C GLU A 151 -9.74 -1.76 2.32
N ILE A 152 -8.75 -2.56 1.93
CA ILE A 152 -8.34 -3.79 2.61
C ILE A 152 -6.90 -3.65 3.06
N ASP A 153 -6.65 -3.42 4.33
CA ASP A 153 -5.32 -3.42 4.90
C ASP A 153 -4.97 -4.82 5.42
N CYS A 154 -4.08 -5.50 4.70
CA CYS A 154 -3.56 -6.79 5.17
C CYS A 154 -2.83 -6.61 6.49
N VAL A 155 -1.97 -5.61 6.56
CA VAL A 155 -1.24 -5.23 7.77
C VAL A 155 -0.91 -3.75 7.77
N GLU A 156 -1.16 -3.11 8.90
CA GLU A 156 -0.65 -1.78 9.25
C GLU A 156 0.25 -1.90 10.49
N GLY A 157 1.49 -1.41 10.39
CA GLY A 157 2.40 -1.32 11.52
C GLY A 157 2.22 0.00 12.25
N TRP A 158 1.37 0.03 13.27
CA TRP A 158 1.10 1.23 14.05
C TRP A 158 2.11 1.43 15.15
N SER A 159 2.90 2.44 15.07
CA SER A 159 3.85 2.95 16.04
C SER A 159 4.55 1.91 16.95
N ASN A 160 5.75 2.21 17.39
CA ASN A 160 6.44 1.42 18.41
C ASN A 160 6.72 -0.03 18.02
N ASN A 161 7.06 -0.26 16.75
CA ASN A 161 7.49 -1.54 16.26
C ASN A 161 8.97 -1.87 16.60
N ASN A 162 9.64 -1.02 17.39
CA ASN A 162 10.96 -1.28 17.91
C ASN A 162 10.88 -2.15 19.18
N PRO A 163 11.47 -3.37 19.19
CA PRO A 163 11.42 -4.28 20.35
C PRO A 163 11.99 -3.70 21.65
N ARG A 164 12.95 -2.77 21.53
CA ARG A 164 13.55 -2.11 22.71
C ARG A 164 12.51 -1.31 23.52
N TYR A 165 11.57 -0.66 22.81
CA TYR A 165 10.55 0.20 23.45
C TYR A 165 9.28 -0.55 23.82
N ASN A 166 8.89 -1.54 23.07
CA ASN A 166 7.67 -2.32 23.34
C ASN A 166 7.93 -3.68 23.98
N LYS A 167 9.17 -3.92 24.45
CA LYS A 167 9.58 -5.15 25.14
C LYS A 167 9.23 -6.42 24.35
N GLY A 168 9.38 -6.39 23.04
CA GLY A 168 9.05 -7.51 22.17
C GLY A 168 7.55 -7.67 21.89
N LEU A 169 6.71 -6.69 22.21
CA LEU A 169 5.28 -6.71 21.95
C LEU A 169 4.89 -5.99 20.65
N PHE A 170 5.83 -5.78 19.74
CA PHE A 170 5.61 -5.13 18.44
C PHE A 170 4.47 -5.78 17.65
N PHE A 171 4.29 -7.10 17.77
CA PHE A 171 3.22 -7.83 17.10
C PHE A 171 1.81 -7.31 17.47
N LYS A 172 1.63 -6.69 18.63
CA LYS A 172 0.34 -6.09 19.02
C LYS A 172 -0.03 -4.87 18.19
N ASN A 173 0.95 -4.27 17.54
CA ASN A 173 0.79 -3.07 16.70
C ASN A 173 0.70 -3.41 15.20
N MET A 174 0.82 -4.68 14.84
CA MET A 174 0.66 -5.17 13.46
C MET A 174 -0.76 -5.66 13.27
N ARG A 175 -1.61 -4.87 12.66
CA ARG A 175 -3.05 -5.16 12.62
C ARG A 175 -3.64 -5.08 11.22
N PRO A 176 -4.55 -5.97 10.85
CA PRO A 176 -5.38 -5.80 9.68
C PRO A 176 -6.50 -4.79 9.97
N THR A 177 -6.88 -4.05 8.93
CA THR A 177 -7.99 -3.10 8.98
C THR A 177 -8.84 -3.21 7.70
N MET A 178 -10.15 -3.01 7.82
CA MET A 178 -11.04 -2.80 6.68
C MET A 178 -11.71 -1.45 6.82
N HIS A 179 -11.85 -0.72 5.71
CA HIS A 179 -12.58 0.53 5.64
C HIS A 179 -13.76 0.40 4.67
N TRP A 180 -14.95 0.93 5.07
CA TRP A 180 -16.14 0.96 4.22
C TRP A 180 -17.05 2.15 4.55
N MET A 181 -18.07 2.34 3.73
CA MET A 181 -19.17 3.25 4.03
C MET A 181 -20.35 2.49 4.63
N GLU A 182 -20.95 3.00 5.68
CA GLU A 182 -22.16 2.49 6.26
C GLU A 182 -23.12 3.64 6.55
N LYS A 183 -24.27 3.65 5.89
CA LYS A 183 -25.31 4.69 6.07
C LYS A 183 -24.76 6.12 5.90
N GLY A 184 -23.87 6.32 4.94
CA GLY A 184 -23.24 7.62 4.65
C GLY A 184 -22.06 7.98 5.54
N GLU A 185 -21.69 7.14 6.51
CA GLU A 185 -20.55 7.35 7.40
C GLU A 185 -19.43 6.39 7.10
N ARG A 186 -18.19 6.84 7.25
CA ARG A 186 -17.01 5.99 7.15
C ARG A 186 -16.90 5.10 8.37
N ARG A 187 -16.69 3.81 8.15
CA ARG A 187 -16.43 2.82 9.17
C ARG A 187 -15.07 2.19 8.97
N ALA A 188 -14.49 1.74 10.09
CA ALA A 188 -13.29 0.92 10.08
C ALA A 188 -13.42 -0.18 11.12
N GLU A 189 -13.02 -1.38 10.75
CA GLU A 189 -12.89 -2.51 11.66
C GLU A 189 -11.48 -3.06 11.57
N HIS A 190 -10.87 -3.31 12.72
CA HIS A 190 -9.52 -3.86 12.80
C HIS A 190 -9.40 -4.87 13.93
N ARG A 191 -8.37 -5.70 13.87
CA ARG A 191 -8.04 -6.58 14.98
C ARG A 191 -6.86 -6.04 15.77
N TYR A 192 -7.10 -5.76 17.04
CA TYR A 192 -6.05 -5.51 18.01
C TYR A 192 -5.46 -6.79 18.59
N ASN A 193 -4.29 -6.67 19.21
CA ASN A 193 -3.68 -7.74 20.00
C ASN A 193 -3.43 -9.03 19.21
N ILE A 194 -2.71 -8.90 18.10
CA ILE A 194 -2.21 -10.05 17.35
C ILE A 194 -1.41 -10.96 18.30
N ARG A 195 -1.59 -12.25 18.20
CA ARG A 195 -0.90 -13.22 19.08
C ARG A 195 0.58 -13.30 18.75
N ARG A 196 1.40 -13.39 19.80
CA ARG A 196 2.82 -13.70 19.64
C ARG A 196 2.95 -15.06 18.93
N GLY A 197 3.85 -15.13 17.95
CA GLY A 197 4.05 -16.35 17.16
C GLY A 197 3.25 -16.41 15.86
N TRP A 198 2.29 -15.50 15.67
CA TRP A 198 1.66 -15.32 14.34
C TRP A 198 2.52 -14.51 13.39
N ILE A 199 3.41 -13.69 13.90
CA ILE A 199 4.43 -12.94 13.18
C ILE A 199 5.80 -13.35 13.68
N ASN A 200 6.78 -13.42 12.79
CA ASN A 200 8.16 -13.66 13.13
C ASN A 200 8.76 -12.45 13.88
N LYS A 201 10.00 -12.56 14.34
CA LYS A 201 10.68 -11.42 14.94
C LYS A 201 10.81 -10.29 13.91
N MET A 202 10.96 -9.05 14.39
CA MET A 202 11.03 -7.88 13.50
C MET A 202 12.15 -7.91 12.47
N ASP A 203 13.21 -8.63 12.71
CA ASP A 203 14.34 -8.80 11.80
C ASP A 203 14.20 -10.01 10.86
N GLU A 204 13.08 -10.71 10.94
CA GLU A 204 12.73 -11.85 10.09
C GLU A 204 11.56 -11.51 9.18
N TYR A 205 11.48 -12.19 8.04
CA TYR A 205 10.34 -12.08 7.15
C TYR A 205 9.14 -12.84 7.71
N THR A 206 7.96 -12.25 7.52
CA THR A 206 6.65 -12.83 7.87
C THR A 206 5.80 -12.85 6.61
N THR A 207 5.03 -13.92 6.42
CA THR A 207 4.03 -13.98 5.35
C THR A 207 2.75 -13.27 5.80
N TYR A 208 2.31 -12.28 5.02
CA TYR A 208 1.07 -11.54 5.16
C TYR A 208 0.16 -11.87 3.99
N LYS A 209 -1.06 -12.35 4.27
CA LYS A 209 -1.93 -12.86 3.22
C LYS A 209 -3.36 -12.35 3.37
N VAL A 210 -3.93 -11.91 2.25
CA VAL A 210 -5.35 -11.59 2.07
C VAL A 210 -5.97 -12.69 1.22
N VAL A 211 -7.07 -13.27 1.67
CA VAL A 211 -7.96 -14.10 0.85
C VAL A 211 -9.26 -13.32 0.67
N TRP A 212 -9.43 -12.71 -0.48
CA TRP A 212 -10.62 -11.94 -0.83
C TRP A 212 -11.54 -12.75 -1.72
N THR A 213 -12.74 -13.03 -1.21
CA THR A 213 -13.83 -13.75 -1.91
C THR A 213 -15.08 -12.86 -1.98
N PRO A 214 -16.12 -13.25 -2.72
CA PRO A 214 -17.41 -12.57 -2.65
C PRO A 214 -18.09 -12.59 -1.28
N GLU A 215 -17.78 -13.59 -0.43
CA GLU A 215 -18.47 -13.82 0.84
C GLU A 215 -17.72 -13.30 2.07
N TYR A 216 -16.39 -13.14 1.96
CA TYR A 216 -15.55 -12.70 3.09
C TYR A 216 -14.17 -12.22 2.63
N VAL A 217 -13.49 -11.53 3.52
CA VAL A 217 -12.07 -11.27 3.45
C VAL A 217 -11.37 -11.86 4.66
N ASP A 218 -10.48 -12.84 4.44
CA ASP A 218 -9.67 -13.44 5.48
C ASP A 218 -8.26 -12.91 5.44
N ILE A 219 -7.71 -12.57 6.62
CA ILE A 219 -6.33 -12.13 6.79
C ILE A 219 -5.55 -13.18 7.56
N PHE A 220 -4.39 -13.55 7.02
CA PHE A 220 -3.48 -14.51 7.63
C PHE A 220 -2.09 -13.91 7.83
N TYR A 221 -1.45 -14.29 8.95
CA TYR A 221 -0.03 -14.06 9.19
C TYR A 221 0.63 -15.41 9.48
N ASN A 222 1.66 -15.79 8.70
CA ASN A 222 2.29 -17.12 8.75
C ASN A 222 1.24 -18.25 8.81
N ASP A 223 0.28 -18.22 7.88
CA ASP A 223 -0.85 -19.18 7.77
C ASP A 223 -1.80 -19.25 8.96
N ASN A 224 -1.63 -18.41 9.99
CA ASN A 224 -2.60 -18.28 11.05
C ASN A 224 -3.70 -17.30 10.66
N LEU A 225 -4.96 -17.72 10.72
CA LEU A 225 -6.10 -16.82 10.50
C LEU A 225 -6.15 -15.77 11.61
N VAL A 226 -5.82 -14.54 11.23
CA VAL A 226 -5.83 -13.39 12.13
C VAL A 226 -7.25 -12.90 12.33
N LYS A 227 -7.98 -12.70 11.23
CA LYS A 227 -9.37 -12.23 11.27
C LYS A 227 -10.08 -12.53 9.96
N ARG A 228 -11.36 -12.87 10.06
CA ARG A 228 -12.35 -12.82 8.98
C ARG A 228 -13.15 -11.53 9.08
N PHE A 229 -13.35 -10.88 7.95
CA PHE A 229 -14.23 -9.73 7.77
C PHE A 229 -15.34 -10.12 6.81
N ASP A 230 -16.58 -10.10 7.31
CA ASP A 230 -17.78 -10.52 6.58
C ASP A 230 -18.95 -9.56 6.80
N ASN A 231 -18.64 -8.32 7.17
CA ASN A 231 -19.64 -7.28 7.34
C ASN A 231 -20.40 -7.04 6.01
N PRO A 232 -21.74 -7.09 5.99
CA PRO A 232 -22.52 -7.01 4.75
C PRO A 232 -22.34 -5.69 4.00
N TYR A 233 -22.18 -4.56 4.68
CA TYR A 233 -21.93 -3.25 4.03
C TYR A 233 -20.54 -3.20 3.38
N LEU A 234 -19.53 -3.82 4.01
CA LEU A 234 -18.21 -3.96 3.42
C LEU A 234 -18.29 -4.85 2.17
N LEU A 235 -18.90 -6.02 2.27
CA LEU A 235 -19.03 -6.96 1.17
C LEU A 235 -19.84 -6.41 0.01
N GLU A 236 -20.91 -5.66 0.27
CA GLU A 236 -21.67 -4.97 -0.78
C GLU A 236 -20.77 -4.06 -1.60
N GLN A 237 -19.89 -3.27 -0.97
CA GLN A 237 -18.97 -2.37 -1.66
C GLN A 237 -17.85 -3.13 -2.38
N LEU A 238 -17.27 -4.14 -1.73
CA LEU A 238 -16.25 -4.99 -2.36
C LEU A 238 -16.76 -5.77 -3.57
N ASN A 239 -18.07 -6.04 -3.62
CA ASN A 239 -18.72 -6.79 -4.70
C ASN A 239 -19.24 -5.90 -5.84
N GLN A 240 -19.14 -4.56 -5.73
CA GLN A 240 -19.61 -3.66 -6.78
C GLN A 240 -19.06 -4.06 -8.15
N PRO A 241 -19.91 -4.09 -9.21
CA PRO A 241 -19.46 -4.35 -10.55
C PRO A 241 -18.36 -3.36 -10.96
N GLY A 242 -17.24 -3.89 -11.49
CA GLY A 242 -16.12 -3.05 -11.93
C GLY A 242 -15.15 -2.62 -10.83
N LEU A 243 -15.45 -2.81 -9.54
CA LEU A 243 -14.47 -2.57 -8.50
C LEU A 243 -13.31 -3.55 -8.65
N LYS A 244 -12.11 -3.01 -8.81
CA LYS A 244 -10.84 -3.70 -8.75
C LYS A 244 -9.89 -2.91 -7.86
N MET A 245 -8.87 -3.57 -7.34
CA MET A 245 -7.90 -2.98 -6.42
C MET A 245 -6.48 -3.27 -6.85
N HIS A 246 -5.58 -2.36 -6.51
CA HIS A 246 -4.13 -2.51 -6.64
C HIS A 246 -3.55 -3.03 -5.33
N PRO A 247 -2.69 -4.05 -5.35
CA PRO A 247 -1.73 -4.30 -4.27
C PRO A 247 -0.80 -3.11 -4.09
N ILE A 248 -0.64 -2.69 -2.84
CA ILE A 248 0.11 -1.50 -2.46
C ILE A 248 1.08 -1.82 -1.33
N MET A 249 2.29 -1.27 -1.43
CA MET A 249 3.32 -1.30 -0.41
C MET A 249 3.72 0.14 -0.10
N SER A 250 3.60 0.56 1.14
CA SER A 250 3.90 1.95 1.50
C SER A 250 4.41 2.07 2.93
N MET A 251 5.12 3.15 3.18
CA MET A 251 5.50 3.51 4.53
C MET A 251 5.11 4.96 4.82
N ASN A 252 4.50 5.16 5.98
CA ASN A 252 4.25 6.46 6.57
C ASN A 252 4.99 6.58 7.88
N VAL A 253 4.87 7.73 8.51
CA VAL A 253 5.25 7.91 9.91
C VAL A 253 4.09 8.49 10.71
N GLN A 254 4.07 8.24 12.00
CA GLN A 254 3.11 8.85 12.92
C GLN A 254 3.38 10.35 13.04
N SER A 255 2.36 11.14 13.39
CA SER A 255 2.50 12.60 13.54
C SER A 255 3.55 13.02 14.59
N ARG A 256 3.86 12.16 15.54
CA ARG A 256 4.86 12.34 16.58
C ARG A 256 6.27 11.84 16.22
N PHE A 257 6.49 11.37 14.99
CA PHE A 257 7.81 10.94 14.53
C PHE A 257 8.79 12.11 14.53
N ASP A 258 9.94 11.94 15.16
CA ASP A 258 10.93 12.98 15.42
C ASP A 258 12.36 12.56 15.01
N ASP A 259 13.34 13.42 15.33
CA ASP A 259 14.76 13.20 15.03
C ASP A 259 15.33 11.95 15.70
N LYS A 260 14.87 11.66 16.93
CA LYS A 260 15.32 10.49 17.67
C LYS A 260 14.80 9.20 17.02
N ASP A 261 13.56 9.22 16.56
CA ASP A 261 12.96 8.10 15.83
C ASP A 261 13.70 7.89 14.51
N TYR A 262 13.96 8.96 13.77
CA TYR A 262 14.69 8.92 12.50
C TYR A 262 16.11 8.40 12.69
N LYS A 263 16.84 8.89 13.69
CA LYS A 263 18.17 8.39 14.02
C LYS A 263 18.14 6.90 14.33
N THR A 264 17.19 6.44 15.14
CA THR A 264 17.03 5.03 15.48
C THR A 264 16.77 4.17 14.24
N TYR A 265 15.92 4.65 13.33
CA TYR A 265 15.64 3.98 12.06
C TYR A 265 16.89 3.87 11.18
N ARG A 266 17.63 4.97 11.00
CA ARG A 266 18.85 4.99 10.16
C ARG A 266 19.98 4.14 10.72
N GLU A 267 20.21 4.19 12.04
CA GLU A 267 21.24 3.37 12.70
C GLU A 267 20.93 1.87 12.63
N ALA A 268 19.66 1.49 12.62
CA ALA A 268 19.27 0.09 12.51
C ALA A 268 19.57 -0.52 11.13
N GLN A 269 19.59 0.28 10.06
CA GLN A 269 19.78 -0.18 8.67
C GLN A 269 18.84 -1.33 8.26
N LYS A 270 17.60 -1.29 8.76
CA LYS A 270 16.56 -2.28 8.50
C LYS A 270 15.31 -1.58 7.98
N PRO A 271 15.30 -1.19 6.69
CA PRO A 271 14.13 -0.58 6.07
C PRO A 271 12.99 -1.58 5.91
N PHE A 272 11.84 -1.09 5.49
CA PHE A 272 10.73 -1.95 5.09
C PHE A 272 11.13 -2.70 3.82
N SER A 273 11.17 -4.03 3.88
CA SER A 273 11.67 -4.88 2.80
C SER A 273 10.65 -5.97 2.49
N ILE A 274 10.31 -6.10 1.21
CA ILE A 274 9.36 -7.08 0.70
C ILE A 274 10.11 -8.03 -0.22
N LYS A 275 10.20 -9.29 0.19
CA LYS A 275 10.97 -10.33 -0.49
C LYS A 275 10.22 -10.96 -1.66
N SER A 276 8.89 -11.07 -1.52
CA SER A 276 8.04 -11.61 -2.58
C SER A 276 6.62 -11.09 -2.50
N PHE A 277 5.95 -11.09 -3.65
CA PHE A 277 4.53 -10.91 -3.79
C PHE A 277 3.96 -11.97 -4.71
N LYS A 278 2.80 -12.52 -4.37
CA LYS A 278 2.11 -13.50 -5.19
C LYS A 278 0.62 -13.21 -5.21
N TYR A 279 0.03 -13.28 -6.40
CA TYR A 279 -1.41 -13.24 -6.59
C TYR A 279 -1.89 -14.57 -7.18
N VAL A 280 -2.98 -15.11 -6.63
CA VAL A 280 -3.70 -16.27 -7.18
C VAL A 280 -5.16 -15.88 -7.34
N PRO A 281 -5.71 -15.88 -8.55
CA PRO A 281 -7.12 -15.59 -8.78
C PRO A 281 -8.05 -16.53 -7.99
N TRP A 282 -9.12 -15.96 -7.46
CA TRP A 282 -10.18 -16.77 -6.87
C TRP A 282 -10.96 -17.50 -7.98
N THR A 283 -11.18 -18.77 -7.75
CA THR A 283 -12.06 -19.60 -8.59
C THR A 283 -13.22 -20.07 -7.72
N LYS A 284 -14.43 -19.97 -8.27
CA LYS A 284 -15.61 -20.51 -7.55
C LYS A 284 -15.39 -22.01 -7.32
N PRO A 285 -15.56 -22.51 -6.07
CA PRO A 285 -15.47 -23.93 -5.75
C PRO A 285 -16.47 -24.77 -6.53
#